data_6e74b3fbcf73c94da3141a7fb3e73ef2
#
_entry.id   6e74b3fbcf73c94da3141a7fb3e73ef2
#
_cell.length_a   1.000
_cell.length_b   1.000
_cell.length_c   1.000
_cell.angle_alpha   90.00
_cell.angle_beta   90.00
_cell.angle_gamma   90.00
#
_symmetry.space_group_name_H-M   'P 1'
#
loop_
_entity.id
_entity.type
_entity.pdbx_description
1 polymer ?
#
loop_
_entity_poly.entity_id
_entity_poly.type
_entity_poly.pdbx_seq_one_letter_code
_entity_poly.pdbx_strand_id
1 'polypeptide(L)'
;MALHALGQEAISLTGAQVGIVTESDHSRARILEIKTDRLQRHLDEGKVIVVAGFQGITRSTDLEITTLGRGGSDTSAVALAASLRASQCEIYTDVPGILTTDPRLVPTARLMAEITSDEMLELASLGAKVLHPRAVEIARNYGIPLVVLSSWTDDPGTRVVSPLPQARSLHNLEITKAVDAVEFDTDQAKVALLRVPDRPGIAAKLFGEIAHQNVDVDLIIQSIHEGNTNDIAFTVVQGLLTPAEAVAEAIAPVLRSHHPSDAAEVLVQRDIAKISIVGAGMIGRPGIAATMFKTLADARVNIDMISTSEVKVSCVIGAQDCDRAIAALCDSFEINTSTLQQSLTHPPIPAELPPVRGVALDRSQAQLAIRHIPDHPGMAAHIFSLLAAESISVDMIIQSQRCRIINHTPTRDIACTVAAADVERARAVLMPMVSTWDAGEVAIDTDVAKVSIVGAGMQGHPGIAAKMFAALANQQFNIKMIATSEIKISCVVAAAEGVAALNAIHEVFELSSTTRIEVPA
;
A
#
# COMPACT_ATOMS: atom_id res chain seq x y z
N MET A 1 -7.39 22.63 35.04
CA MET A 1 -8.11 22.56 36.33
C MET A 1 -7.89 21.24 37.05
N ALA A 2 -8.19 20.07 36.44
CA ALA A 2 -7.99 18.76 37.08
C ALA A 2 -6.53 18.52 37.52
N LEU A 3 -5.54 18.80 36.66
CA LEU A 3 -4.12 18.68 37.01
C LEU A 3 -3.71 19.57 38.17
N HIS A 4 -4.20 20.81 38.21
CA HIS A 4 -3.96 21.72 39.33
C HIS A 4 -4.58 21.21 40.65
N ALA A 5 -5.76 20.58 40.58
CA ALA A 5 -6.39 19.95 41.74
C ALA A 5 -5.57 18.77 42.29
N LEU A 6 -4.78 18.12 41.43
CA LEU A 6 -3.83 17.06 41.78
C LEU A 6 -2.44 17.58 42.19
N GLY A 7 -2.29 18.93 42.30
CA GLY A 7 -1.03 19.56 42.68
C GLY A 7 0.00 19.67 41.54
N GLN A 8 -0.38 19.34 40.31
CA GLN A 8 0.51 19.42 39.15
C GLN A 8 0.32 20.74 38.40
N GLU A 9 1.40 21.51 38.25
CA GLU A 9 1.36 22.71 37.40
C GLU A 9 1.09 22.35 35.94
N ALA A 10 0.17 23.09 35.31
CA ALA A 10 -0.22 22.83 33.92
C ALA A 10 -0.60 24.15 33.22
N ILE A 11 -0.40 24.15 31.88
CA ILE A 11 -0.80 25.25 31.00
C ILE A 11 -1.55 24.72 29.79
N SER A 12 -2.61 25.43 29.38
CA SER A 12 -3.37 25.12 28.17
C SER A 12 -2.99 26.07 27.05
N LEU A 13 -2.67 25.54 25.87
CA LEU A 13 -2.23 26.27 24.67
C LEU A 13 -3.03 25.86 23.46
N THR A 14 -3.39 26.82 22.61
CA THR A 14 -3.97 26.55 21.28
C THR A 14 -2.87 26.17 20.28
N GLY A 15 -3.25 25.60 19.12
CA GLY A 15 -2.30 25.30 18.04
C GLY A 15 -1.50 26.54 17.60
N ALA A 16 -2.15 27.69 17.52
CA ALA A 16 -1.50 28.97 17.23
C ALA A 16 -0.46 29.36 18.30
N GLN A 17 -0.80 29.20 19.58
CA GLN A 17 0.08 29.55 20.70
C GLN A 17 1.28 28.61 20.83
N VAL A 18 1.12 27.37 20.37
CA VAL A 18 2.19 26.36 20.25
C VAL A 18 3.04 26.60 18.99
N GLY A 19 2.51 27.36 18.03
CA GLY A 19 3.19 27.66 16.77
C GLY A 19 3.15 26.50 15.79
N ILE A 20 2.03 25.76 15.70
CA ILE A 20 1.78 24.79 14.63
C ILE A 20 1.48 25.56 13.36
N VAL A 21 2.48 25.68 12.47
CA VAL A 21 2.39 26.40 11.20
C VAL A 21 2.03 25.41 10.10
N THR A 22 1.06 25.78 9.26
CA THR A 22 0.50 24.91 8.22
C THR A 22 0.48 25.58 6.85
N GLU A 23 0.15 24.78 5.83
CA GLU A 23 -0.28 25.27 4.51
C GLU A 23 -1.57 26.09 4.63
N SER A 24 -1.93 26.76 3.52
CA SER A 24 -3.15 27.57 3.42
C SER A 24 -4.42 26.79 3.05
N ASP A 25 -4.38 25.47 2.96
CA ASP A 25 -5.59 24.65 2.83
C ASP A 25 -6.32 24.61 4.18
N HIS A 26 -7.48 25.28 4.26
CA HIS A 26 -8.22 25.41 5.51
C HIS A 26 -8.86 24.13 6.04
N SER A 27 -9.02 23.09 5.19
CA SER A 27 -9.77 21.87 5.53
C SER A 27 -8.90 20.64 5.79
N ARG A 28 -7.70 20.61 5.20
CA ARG A 28 -6.75 19.49 5.26
C ARG A 28 -5.30 19.97 5.30
N ALA A 29 -5.05 21.05 5.99
CA ALA A 29 -3.74 21.67 6.05
C ALA A 29 -2.67 20.68 6.50
N ARG A 30 -1.49 20.75 5.88
CA ARG A 30 -0.30 20.00 6.30
C ARG A 30 0.55 20.85 7.22
N ILE A 31 1.16 20.21 8.22
CA ILE A 31 2.04 20.87 9.17
C ILE A 31 3.38 21.12 8.46
N LEU A 32 3.77 22.40 8.38
CA LEU A 32 5.05 22.85 7.84
C LEU A 32 6.15 22.84 8.91
N GLU A 33 5.83 23.39 10.08
CA GLU A 33 6.77 23.45 11.21
C GLU A 33 6.03 23.62 12.53
N ILE A 34 6.69 23.30 13.62
CA ILE A 34 6.23 23.59 14.98
C ILE A 34 7.34 24.37 15.69
N LYS A 35 6.98 25.55 16.23
CA LYS A 35 7.92 26.40 16.99
C LYS A 35 7.99 25.91 18.43
N THR A 36 9.04 25.20 18.81
CA THR A 36 9.14 24.51 20.10
C THR A 36 9.61 25.36 21.27
N ASP A 37 10.11 26.58 21.07
CA ASP A 37 10.74 27.40 22.11
C ASP A 37 9.82 27.65 23.33
N ARG A 38 8.55 27.93 23.08
CA ARG A 38 7.56 28.15 24.13
C ARG A 38 7.24 26.88 24.90
N LEU A 39 7.10 25.77 24.16
CA LEU A 39 6.85 24.46 24.76
C LEU A 39 8.02 24.05 25.65
N GLN A 40 9.25 24.14 25.12
CA GLN A 40 10.44 23.75 25.84
C GLN A 40 10.58 24.52 27.14
N ARG A 41 10.35 25.84 27.13
CA ARG A 41 10.39 26.66 28.36
C ARG A 41 9.43 26.17 29.45
N HIS A 42 8.18 25.85 29.07
CA HIS A 42 7.21 25.36 30.05
C HIS A 42 7.52 23.94 30.52
N LEU A 43 8.09 23.08 29.66
CA LEU A 43 8.55 21.75 30.05
C LEU A 43 9.74 21.84 31.01
N ASP A 44 10.69 22.76 30.77
CA ASP A 44 11.85 22.99 31.65
C ASP A 44 11.41 23.53 33.03
N GLU A 45 10.28 24.23 33.10
CA GLU A 45 9.62 24.65 34.32
C GLU A 45 8.84 23.52 35.03
N GLY A 46 8.85 22.30 34.50
CA GLY A 46 8.15 21.12 35.04
C GLY A 46 6.64 21.11 34.86
N LYS A 47 6.10 21.93 33.94
CA LYS A 47 4.66 22.04 33.70
C LYS A 47 4.19 20.97 32.70
N VAL A 48 2.97 20.49 32.93
CA VAL A 48 2.23 19.73 31.93
C VAL A 48 1.60 20.69 30.92
N ILE A 49 1.83 20.46 29.62
CA ILE A 49 1.27 21.31 28.57
C ILE A 49 0.09 20.56 27.92
N VAL A 50 -1.09 21.18 27.96
CA VAL A 50 -2.29 20.69 27.27
C VAL A 50 -2.43 21.48 25.98
N VAL A 51 -2.24 20.81 24.85
CA VAL A 51 -2.31 21.42 23.51
C VAL A 51 -3.65 21.09 22.86
N ALA A 52 -4.33 22.11 22.34
CA ALA A 52 -5.48 21.92 21.46
C ALA A 52 -4.98 21.40 20.10
N GLY A 53 -5.16 20.11 19.86
CA GLY A 53 -4.83 19.46 18.59
C GLY A 53 -5.79 19.82 17.45
N PHE A 54 -5.64 19.19 16.28
CA PHE A 54 -6.50 19.33 15.11
C PHE A 54 -6.39 20.68 14.37
N GLN A 55 -5.69 21.67 14.87
CA GLN A 55 -5.63 23.03 14.38
C GLN A 55 -4.19 23.53 14.23
N GLY A 56 -4.01 24.45 13.29
CA GLY A 56 -2.78 25.21 13.09
C GLY A 56 -3.08 26.62 12.60
N ILE A 57 -2.05 27.32 12.17
CA ILE A 57 -2.14 28.65 11.57
C ILE A 57 -1.36 28.70 10.25
N THR A 58 -1.83 29.53 9.32
CA THR A 58 -1.09 29.77 8.08
C THR A 58 0.22 30.51 8.35
N ARG A 59 1.18 30.37 7.44
CA ARG A 59 2.44 31.15 7.46
C ARG A 59 2.23 32.60 7.00
N SER A 60 1.07 32.94 6.46
CA SER A 60 0.74 34.27 5.97
C SER A 60 0.74 35.32 7.10
N THR A 61 0.81 36.61 6.74
CA THR A 61 0.71 37.73 7.69
C THR A 61 -0.61 37.76 8.46
N ASP A 62 -1.66 37.17 7.88
CA ASP A 62 -3.01 37.18 8.46
C ASP A 62 -3.22 36.09 9.51
N LEU A 63 -2.27 35.11 9.62
CA LEU A 63 -2.28 34.03 10.63
C LEU A 63 -3.62 33.32 10.75
N GLU A 64 -4.22 32.98 9.62
CA GLU A 64 -5.53 32.33 9.58
C GLU A 64 -5.50 30.95 10.22
N ILE A 65 -6.54 30.61 10.96
CA ILE A 65 -6.67 29.29 11.59
C ILE A 65 -7.02 28.26 10.52
N THR A 66 -6.28 27.15 10.53
CA THR A 66 -6.49 26.01 9.66
C THR A 66 -6.86 24.77 10.45
N THR A 67 -7.51 23.80 9.81
CA THR A 67 -7.74 22.47 10.38
C THR A 67 -6.92 21.42 9.65
N LEU A 68 -6.45 20.43 10.40
CA LEU A 68 -5.64 19.34 9.85
C LEU A 68 -6.50 18.24 9.17
N GLY A 69 -7.83 18.35 9.27
CA GLY A 69 -8.76 17.35 8.74
C GLY A 69 -8.88 16.11 9.63
N ARG A 70 -9.49 15.03 9.11
CA ARG A 70 -9.67 13.78 9.86
C ARG A 70 -8.32 13.27 10.38
N GLY A 71 -8.29 12.71 11.60
CA GLY A 71 -7.06 12.25 12.25
C GLY A 71 -6.10 13.40 12.63
N GLY A 72 -6.57 14.66 12.57
CA GLY A 72 -5.73 15.82 12.85
C GLY A 72 -5.21 15.86 14.29
N SER A 73 -5.91 15.25 15.25
CA SER A 73 -5.43 15.14 16.64
C SER A 73 -4.22 14.21 16.74
N ASP A 74 -4.29 13.03 16.13
CA ASP A 74 -3.17 12.08 16.07
C ASP A 74 -1.98 12.72 15.34
N THR A 75 -2.27 13.36 14.19
CA THR A 75 -1.26 14.05 13.38
C THR A 75 -0.55 15.15 14.19
N SER A 76 -1.30 15.98 14.92
CA SER A 76 -0.71 17.04 15.75
C SER A 76 0.08 16.49 16.94
N ALA A 77 -0.39 15.39 17.57
CA ALA A 77 0.32 14.76 18.69
C ALA A 77 1.67 14.18 18.24
N VAL A 78 1.69 13.44 17.14
CA VAL A 78 2.92 12.85 16.61
C VAL A 78 3.88 13.92 16.06
N ALA A 79 3.36 14.97 15.43
CA ALA A 79 4.18 16.09 14.97
C ALA A 79 4.83 16.85 16.14
N LEU A 80 4.12 17.03 17.25
CA LEU A 80 4.67 17.58 18.49
C LEU A 80 5.76 16.68 19.07
N ALA A 81 5.51 15.36 19.13
CA ALA A 81 6.48 14.39 19.60
C ALA A 81 7.77 14.42 18.77
N ALA A 82 7.64 14.48 17.43
CA ALA A 82 8.78 14.61 16.52
C ALA A 82 9.55 15.91 16.75
N SER A 83 8.85 17.04 16.86
CA SER A 83 9.46 18.36 17.03
C SER A 83 10.16 18.51 18.38
N LEU A 84 9.64 17.88 19.43
CA LEU A 84 10.22 17.86 20.77
C LEU A 84 11.22 16.71 20.99
N ARG A 85 11.41 15.84 19.99
CA ARG A 85 12.23 14.63 20.10
C ARG A 85 11.84 13.76 21.30
N ALA A 86 10.53 13.56 21.45
CA ALA A 86 9.99 12.74 22.54
C ALA A 86 10.47 11.28 22.39
N SER A 87 10.61 10.60 23.52
CA SER A 87 10.99 9.20 23.57
C SER A 87 9.92 8.26 22.97
N GLN A 88 8.64 8.65 23.08
CA GLN A 88 7.50 7.97 22.47
C GLN A 88 6.28 8.93 22.40
N CYS A 89 5.27 8.54 21.63
CA CYS A 89 3.97 9.20 21.58
C CYS A 89 2.89 8.17 21.91
N GLU A 90 2.07 8.44 22.92
CA GLU A 90 0.96 7.56 23.32
C GLU A 90 -0.35 8.12 22.76
N ILE A 91 -1.11 7.23 22.09
CA ILE A 91 -2.42 7.55 21.53
C ILE A 91 -3.48 6.76 22.30
N TYR A 92 -4.26 7.46 23.09
CA TYR A 92 -5.37 6.89 23.84
C TYR A 92 -6.65 6.94 23.02
N THR A 93 -7.30 5.79 22.84
CA THR A 93 -8.48 5.62 21.99
C THR A 93 -9.54 4.73 22.67
N ASP A 94 -10.63 4.43 21.97
CA ASP A 94 -11.75 3.61 22.43
C ASP A 94 -11.53 2.09 22.23
N VAL A 95 -10.40 1.70 21.65
CA VAL A 95 -10.01 0.29 21.46
C VAL A 95 -8.76 -0.04 22.27
N PRO A 96 -8.51 -1.31 22.60
CA PRO A 96 -7.37 -1.70 23.45
C PRO A 96 -6.01 -1.56 22.74
N GLY A 97 -5.99 -1.30 21.44
CA GLY A 97 -4.80 -1.23 20.61
C GLY A 97 -5.09 -1.65 19.17
N ILE A 98 -4.07 -2.08 18.44
CA ILE A 98 -4.21 -2.55 17.06
C ILE A 98 -4.56 -4.04 17.07
N LEU A 99 -5.64 -4.39 16.38
CA LEU A 99 -6.13 -5.77 16.29
C LEU A 99 -5.78 -6.38 14.92
N THR A 100 -5.74 -7.71 14.86
CA THR A 100 -5.44 -8.47 13.64
C THR A 100 -6.47 -8.25 12.52
N THR A 101 -7.65 -7.75 12.85
CA THR A 101 -8.68 -7.26 11.92
C THR A 101 -9.71 -6.41 12.68
N ASP A 102 -10.75 -5.90 11.99
CA ASP A 102 -11.87 -5.17 12.61
C ASP A 102 -12.71 -6.12 13.51
N PRO A 103 -12.75 -5.90 14.83
CA PRO A 103 -13.46 -6.77 15.77
C PRO A 103 -14.98 -6.74 15.59
N ARG A 104 -15.53 -5.74 14.91
CA ARG A 104 -16.97 -5.69 14.55
C ARG A 104 -17.32 -6.72 13.49
N LEU A 105 -16.36 -7.12 12.65
CA LEU A 105 -16.50 -8.15 11.61
C LEU A 105 -16.02 -9.51 12.10
N VAL A 106 -14.97 -9.55 12.90
CA VAL A 106 -14.38 -10.77 13.49
C VAL A 106 -14.20 -10.56 15.01
N PRO A 107 -15.19 -10.91 15.84
CA PRO A 107 -15.13 -10.66 17.29
C PRO A 107 -13.97 -11.35 18.03
N THR A 108 -13.33 -12.33 17.40
CA THR A 108 -12.16 -13.05 17.92
C THR A 108 -10.83 -12.46 17.44
N ALA A 109 -10.83 -11.27 16.82
CA ALA A 109 -9.59 -10.59 16.44
C ALA A 109 -8.66 -10.44 17.64
N ARG A 110 -7.37 -10.74 17.44
CA ARG A 110 -6.36 -10.72 18.51
C ARG A 110 -5.69 -9.36 18.59
N LEU A 111 -5.45 -8.87 19.81
CA LEU A 111 -4.62 -7.70 20.06
C LEU A 111 -3.15 -7.99 19.69
N MET A 112 -2.54 -7.13 18.91
CA MET A 112 -1.12 -7.19 18.55
C MET A 112 -0.29 -6.48 19.63
N ALA A 113 0.73 -7.13 20.18
CA ALA A 113 1.65 -6.48 21.10
C ALA A 113 2.53 -5.44 20.41
N GLU A 114 2.95 -5.76 19.18
CA GLU A 114 3.82 -4.90 18.39
C GLU A 114 3.50 -5.01 16.89
N ILE A 115 3.71 -3.94 16.16
CA ILE A 115 3.58 -3.86 14.69
C ILE A 115 4.60 -2.84 14.17
N THR A 116 5.12 -3.03 12.95
CA THR A 116 5.98 -2.02 12.33
C THR A 116 5.16 -0.85 11.77
N SER A 117 5.78 0.32 11.63
CA SER A 117 5.11 1.48 11.02
C SER A 117 4.70 1.22 9.58
N ASP A 118 5.47 0.43 8.81
CA ASP A 118 5.14 0.10 7.44
C ASP A 118 3.90 -0.82 7.35
N GLU A 119 3.83 -1.86 8.19
CA GLU A 119 2.63 -2.69 8.33
C GLU A 119 1.41 -1.87 8.79
N MET A 120 1.62 -0.95 9.74
CA MET A 120 0.55 -0.08 10.24
C MET A 120 0.03 0.86 9.15
N LEU A 121 0.91 1.40 8.29
CA LEU A 121 0.53 2.23 7.15
C LEU A 121 -0.35 1.45 6.17
N GLU A 122 0.03 0.22 5.83
CA GLU A 122 -0.79 -0.64 4.97
C GLU A 122 -2.15 -0.94 5.60
N LEU A 123 -2.20 -1.32 6.89
CA LEU A 123 -3.48 -1.59 7.57
C LEU A 123 -4.36 -0.33 7.68
N ALA A 124 -3.77 0.83 7.96
CA ALA A 124 -4.51 2.08 8.11
C ALA A 124 -5.13 2.54 6.79
N SER A 125 -4.43 2.36 5.66
CA SER A 125 -4.95 2.66 4.33
C SER A 125 -6.09 1.72 3.91
N LEU A 126 -6.03 0.48 4.37
CA LEU A 126 -7.04 -0.56 4.11
C LEU A 126 -8.29 -0.45 5.01
N GLY A 127 -8.37 0.57 5.83
CA GLY A 127 -9.56 0.85 6.64
C GLY A 127 -9.46 0.45 8.12
N ALA A 128 -8.30 0.02 8.62
CA ALA A 128 -8.06 -0.09 10.05
C ALA A 128 -8.00 1.30 10.69
N LYS A 129 -9.15 1.80 11.18
CA LYS A 129 -9.34 3.21 11.59
C LYS A 129 -8.77 3.57 12.96
N VAL A 130 -7.80 2.82 13.48
CA VAL A 130 -7.25 3.07 14.83
C VAL A 130 -6.27 4.23 14.82
N LEU A 131 -5.36 4.29 13.84
CA LEU A 131 -4.44 5.41 13.64
C LEU A 131 -4.64 6.03 12.25
N HIS A 132 -4.50 7.34 12.17
CA HIS A 132 -4.54 8.01 10.88
C HIS A 132 -3.21 7.82 10.12
N PRO A 133 -3.21 7.50 8.81
CA PRO A 133 -1.98 7.26 8.04
C PRO A 133 -0.96 8.40 8.15
N ARG A 134 -1.37 9.69 8.12
CA ARG A 134 -0.47 10.85 8.28
C ARG A 134 0.30 10.83 9.59
N ALA A 135 -0.33 10.41 10.70
CA ALA A 135 0.34 10.30 12.00
C ALA A 135 1.42 9.21 11.96
N VAL A 136 1.10 8.05 11.38
CA VAL A 136 2.05 6.94 11.24
C VAL A 136 3.19 7.31 10.28
N GLU A 137 2.90 8.04 9.18
CA GLU A 137 3.90 8.59 8.26
C GLU A 137 4.92 9.48 8.99
N ILE A 138 4.44 10.43 9.80
CA ILE A 138 5.32 11.30 10.60
C ILE A 138 6.15 10.46 11.57
N ALA A 139 5.52 9.55 12.32
CA ALA A 139 6.21 8.68 13.28
C ALA A 139 7.34 7.89 12.62
N ARG A 140 7.06 7.27 11.47
CA ARG A 140 8.03 6.54 10.66
C ARG A 140 9.19 7.42 10.20
N ASN A 141 8.86 8.58 9.65
CA ASN A 141 9.84 9.50 9.05
C ASN A 141 10.80 10.11 10.07
N TYR A 142 10.34 10.30 11.30
CA TYR A 142 11.14 10.89 12.39
C TYR A 142 11.56 9.88 13.46
N GLY A 143 11.26 8.59 13.27
CA GLY A 143 11.66 7.51 14.17
C GLY A 143 10.99 7.59 15.55
N ILE A 144 9.75 8.11 15.63
CA ILE A 144 9.02 8.23 16.90
C ILE A 144 8.24 6.93 17.15
N PRO A 145 8.54 6.19 18.24
CA PRO A 145 7.70 5.06 18.64
C PRO A 145 6.30 5.53 19.05
N LEU A 146 5.26 4.85 18.53
CA LEU A 146 3.89 5.07 18.98
C LEU A 146 3.45 3.93 19.89
N VAL A 147 2.61 4.25 20.87
CA VAL A 147 1.93 3.24 21.71
C VAL A 147 0.44 3.55 21.64
N VAL A 148 -0.36 2.60 21.18
CA VAL A 148 -1.82 2.72 21.10
C VAL A 148 -2.44 2.04 22.31
N LEU A 149 -3.18 2.80 23.11
CA LEU A 149 -3.70 2.42 24.41
C LEU A 149 -5.22 2.68 24.48
N SER A 150 -5.90 1.92 25.34
CA SER A 150 -7.30 2.19 25.66
C SER A 150 -7.42 3.36 26.64
N SER A 151 -8.44 4.22 26.43
CA SER A 151 -8.85 5.22 27.42
C SER A 151 -9.64 4.62 28.58
N TRP A 152 -10.02 3.35 28.51
CA TRP A 152 -10.97 2.71 29.44
C TRP A 152 -10.36 1.56 30.25
N THR A 153 -9.26 0.97 29.77
CA THR A 153 -8.60 -0.19 30.40
C THR A 153 -7.11 0.06 30.57
N ASP A 154 -6.49 -0.68 31.48
CA ASP A 154 -5.04 -0.66 31.72
C ASP A 154 -4.29 -1.72 30.89
N ASP A 155 -4.85 -2.14 29.75
CA ASP A 155 -4.21 -3.07 28.84
C ASP A 155 -2.89 -2.48 28.29
N PRO A 156 -1.88 -3.32 28.00
CA PRO A 156 -0.56 -2.86 27.56
C PRO A 156 -0.58 -2.18 26.18
N GLY A 157 -1.68 -2.32 25.43
CA GLY A 157 -1.84 -1.72 24.13
C GLY A 157 -0.98 -2.36 23.03
N THR A 158 -0.78 -1.59 21.96
CA THR A 158 0.07 -2.00 20.83
C THR A 158 1.18 -1.01 20.63
N ARG A 159 2.41 -1.49 20.51
CA ARG A 159 3.58 -0.69 20.15
C ARG A 159 3.76 -0.67 18.63
N VAL A 160 3.81 0.52 18.04
CA VAL A 160 4.17 0.72 16.63
C VAL A 160 5.64 1.12 16.56
N VAL A 161 6.45 0.26 15.97
CA VAL A 161 7.91 0.43 15.89
C VAL A 161 8.27 1.10 14.57
N SER A 162 8.94 2.24 14.67
CA SER A 162 9.45 2.98 13.51
C SER A 162 10.93 2.66 13.27
N PRO A 163 11.40 2.71 12.01
CA PRO A 163 12.83 2.57 11.72
C PRO A 163 13.64 3.66 12.43
N LEU A 164 14.96 3.47 12.51
CA LEU A 164 15.84 4.48 13.07
C LEU A 164 15.65 5.81 12.32
N PRO A 165 15.61 6.95 13.05
CA PRO A 165 15.37 8.24 12.45
C PRO A 165 16.45 8.58 11.43
N GLN A 166 16.02 8.92 10.21
CA GLN A 166 16.91 9.56 9.26
C GLN A 166 17.07 11.03 9.64
N ALA A 167 18.23 11.64 9.31
CA ALA A 167 18.46 13.06 9.53
C ALA A 167 17.53 13.88 8.60
N ARG A 168 16.33 14.18 9.07
CA ARG A 168 15.33 14.99 8.36
C ARG A 168 15.21 16.37 8.99
N SER A 169 14.99 17.37 8.15
CA SER A 169 14.66 18.73 8.60
C SER A 169 13.26 18.75 9.22
N LEU A 170 13.11 19.46 10.33
CA LEU A 170 11.81 19.77 10.92
C LEU A 170 11.07 20.89 10.17
N HIS A 171 11.74 21.55 9.20
CA HIS A 171 11.08 22.46 8.25
C HIS A 171 10.37 21.62 7.16
N ASN A 172 9.14 22.00 6.84
CA ASN A 172 8.25 21.25 5.95
C ASN A 172 7.97 19.81 6.45
N LEU A 173 7.66 19.67 7.73
CA LEU A 173 7.56 18.43 8.48
C LEU A 173 6.71 17.36 7.77
N GLU A 174 5.56 17.71 7.19
CA GLU A 174 4.71 16.80 6.40
C GLU A 174 4.92 16.92 4.87
N ILE A 175 5.67 17.92 4.39
CA ILE A 175 5.92 18.15 2.95
C ILE A 175 7.32 17.67 2.55
N THR A 176 7.98 16.92 3.40
CA THR A 176 9.24 16.27 3.05
C THR A 176 9.11 15.44 1.77
N LYS A 177 10.25 15.10 1.16
CA LYS A 177 10.30 14.31 -0.07
C LYS A 177 9.33 13.13 -0.01
N ALA A 178 8.54 12.97 -1.07
CA ALA A 178 7.61 11.85 -1.18
C ALA A 178 8.34 10.51 -1.33
N VAL A 179 9.53 10.55 -1.95
CA VAL A 179 10.38 9.40 -2.23
C VAL A 179 11.70 9.57 -1.51
N ASP A 180 12.09 8.57 -0.73
CA ASP A 180 13.31 8.55 0.07
C ASP A 180 14.46 7.83 -0.60
N ALA A 181 14.14 6.78 -1.38
CA ALA A 181 15.13 5.92 -2.03
C ALA A 181 14.63 5.39 -3.37
N VAL A 182 15.56 5.05 -4.23
CA VAL A 182 15.36 4.17 -5.39
C VAL A 182 16.02 2.85 -5.06
N GLU A 183 15.26 1.76 -5.16
CA GLU A 183 15.74 0.39 -4.99
C GLU A 183 15.69 -0.34 -6.34
N PHE A 184 16.60 -1.28 -6.54
CA PHE A 184 16.62 -2.11 -7.73
C PHE A 184 17.05 -3.54 -7.40
N ASP A 185 16.56 -4.49 -8.21
CA ASP A 185 16.92 -5.89 -8.13
C ASP A 185 17.03 -6.45 -9.54
N THR A 186 18.20 -6.95 -9.90
CA THR A 186 18.50 -7.55 -11.20
C THR A 186 18.52 -9.08 -11.17
N ASP A 187 18.33 -9.69 -10.00
CA ASP A 187 18.25 -11.14 -9.82
C ASP A 187 16.78 -11.62 -9.90
N GLN A 188 16.06 -11.17 -10.92
CA GLN A 188 14.65 -11.47 -11.10
C GLN A 188 14.39 -12.15 -12.45
N ALA A 189 13.42 -13.07 -12.45
CA ALA A 189 12.84 -13.66 -13.65
C ALA A 189 11.31 -13.66 -13.53
N LYS A 190 10.63 -13.57 -14.67
CA LYS A 190 9.16 -13.54 -14.73
C LYS A 190 8.63 -14.82 -15.39
N VAL A 191 7.59 -15.39 -14.79
CA VAL A 191 6.79 -16.48 -15.36
C VAL A 191 5.35 -15.98 -15.48
N ALA A 192 4.74 -16.17 -16.65
CA ALA A 192 3.35 -15.84 -16.89
C ALA A 192 2.60 -17.03 -17.49
N LEU A 193 1.42 -17.32 -16.94
CA LEU A 193 0.45 -18.25 -17.52
C LEU A 193 -0.64 -17.41 -18.18
N LEU A 194 -0.75 -17.52 -19.48
CA LEU A 194 -1.72 -16.79 -20.29
C LEU A 194 -2.95 -17.66 -20.54
N ARG A 195 -4.11 -17.02 -20.64
CA ARG A 195 -5.38 -17.68 -20.96
C ARG A 195 -5.81 -18.75 -19.95
N VAL A 196 -5.54 -18.54 -18.65
CA VAL A 196 -6.06 -19.43 -17.61
C VAL A 196 -7.56 -19.19 -17.40
N PRO A 197 -8.38 -20.23 -17.15
CA PRO A 197 -9.81 -20.06 -16.92
C PRO A 197 -10.09 -19.16 -15.72
N ASP A 198 -11.07 -18.26 -15.84
CA ASP A 198 -11.52 -17.43 -14.74
C ASP A 198 -12.55 -18.19 -13.88
N ARG A 199 -12.05 -18.89 -12.88
CA ARG A 199 -12.86 -19.65 -11.92
C ARG A 199 -12.14 -19.84 -10.60
N PRO A 200 -12.88 -20.06 -9.50
CA PRO A 200 -12.31 -20.31 -8.18
C PRO A 200 -11.29 -21.45 -8.20
N GLY A 201 -10.20 -21.29 -7.44
CA GLY A 201 -9.18 -22.32 -7.22
C GLY A 201 -8.01 -22.33 -8.19
N ILE A 202 -8.03 -21.58 -9.29
CA ILE A 202 -6.91 -21.53 -10.25
C ILE A 202 -5.63 -21.02 -9.60
N ALA A 203 -5.67 -19.86 -8.96
CA ALA A 203 -4.51 -19.30 -8.27
C ALA A 203 -4.05 -20.22 -7.11
N ALA A 204 -4.99 -20.78 -6.35
CA ALA A 204 -4.69 -21.71 -5.26
C ALA A 204 -3.91 -22.95 -5.76
N LYS A 205 -4.32 -23.52 -6.89
CA LYS A 205 -3.68 -24.69 -7.48
C LYS A 205 -2.27 -24.35 -7.97
N LEU A 206 -2.11 -23.26 -8.72
CA LEU A 206 -0.82 -22.83 -9.25
C LEU A 206 0.18 -22.56 -8.12
N PHE A 207 -0.17 -21.67 -7.19
CA PHE A 207 0.73 -21.26 -6.14
C PHE A 207 0.89 -22.31 -5.04
N GLY A 208 -0.07 -23.23 -4.90
CA GLY A 208 0.08 -24.43 -4.07
C GLY A 208 1.22 -25.34 -4.53
N GLU A 209 1.27 -25.65 -5.82
CA GLU A 209 2.34 -26.47 -6.39
C GLU A 209 3.70 -25.74 -6.41
N ILE A 210 3.70 -24.43 -6.64
CA ILE A 210 4.90 -23.59 -6.53
C ILE A 210 5.46 -23.66 -5.09
N ALA A 211 4.58 -23.52 -4.08
CA ALA A 211 4.95 -23.61 -2.68
C ALA A 211 5.47 -25.01 -2.30
N HIS A 212 4.90 -26.09 -2.85
CA HIS A 212 5.41 -27.45 -2.62
C HIS A 212 6.85 -27.65 -3.13
N GLN A 213 7.27 -26.89 -4.14
CA GLN A 213 8.66 -26.86 -4.62
C GLN A 213 9.55 -25.89 -3.82
N ASN A 214 9.03 -25.32 -2.73
CA ASN A 214 9.72 -24.33 -1.91
C ASN A 214 10.22 -23.12 -2.72
N VAL A 215 9.46 -22.70 -3.74
CA VAL A 215 9.74 -21.52 -4.56
C VAL A 215 9.10 -20.31 -3.90
N ASP A 216 9.92 -19.34 -3.53
CA ASP A 216 9.47 -18.03 -3.07
C ASP A 216 9.10 -17.14 -4.27
N VAL A 217 7.96 -16.47 -4.17
CA VAL A 217 7.40 -15.62 -5.23
C VAL A 217 7.34 -14.19 -4.72
N ASP A 218 7.96 -13.26 -5.45
CA ASP A 218 8.04 -11.85 -5.03
C ASP A 218 6.79 -11.06 -5.43
N LEU A 219 6.56 -10.85 -6.73
CA LEU A 219 5.40 -10.16 -7.24
C LEU A 219 4.41 -11.14 -7.87
N ILE A 220 3.13 -11.00 -7.57
CA ILE A 220 2.04 -11.73 -8.23
C ILE A 220 1.04 -10.71 -8.76
N ILE A 221 0.70 -10.82 -10.04
CA ILE A 221 -0.40 -10.09 -10.63
C ILE A 221 -1.34 -11.05 -11.35
N GLN A 222 -2.64 -10.80 -11.23
CA GLN A 222 -3.65 -11.43 -12.06
C GLN A 222 -4.33 -10.34 -12.89
N SER A 223 -4.35 -10.53 -14.20
CA SER A 223 -4.91 -9.57 -15.14
C SER A 223 -6.44 -9.46 -15.03
N ILE A 224 -6.96 -8.46 -15.72
CA ILE A 224 -8.39 -8.21 -15.83
C ILE A 224 -9.06 -9.39 -16.54
N HIS A 225 -10.25 -9.71 -16.03
CA HIS A 225 -11.13 -10.68 -16.65
C HIS A 225 -11.59 -10.23 -18.05
N GLU A 226 -11.34 -11.06 -19.05
CA GLU A 226 -11.88 -10.89 -20.40
C GLU A 226 -12.21 -12.26 -21.00
N GLY A 227 -13.48 -12.43 -21.38
CA GLY A 227 -13.93 -13.64 -22.07
C GLY A 227 -13.73 -14.95 -21.31
N ASN A 228 -13.93 -14.99 -19.99
CA ASN A 228 -13.72 -16.14 -19.10
C ASN A 228 -12.26 -16.62 -18.98
N THR A 229 -11.28 -15.83 -19.36
CA THR A 229 -9.86 -16.15 -19.16
C THR A 229 -9.08 -14.97 -18.60
N ASN A 230 -8.14 -15.26 -17.70
CA ASN A 230 -7.20 -14.31 -17.12
C ASN A 230 -5.76 -14.69 -17.48
N ASP A 231 -4.83 -13.78 -17.23
CA ASP A 231 -3.41 -14.08 -17.20
C ASP A 231 -2.91 -13.94 -15.77
N ILE A 232 -2.07 -14.86 -15.32
CA ILE A 232 -1.40 -14.80 -14.03
C ILE A 232 0.10 -14.69 -14.27
N ALA A 233 0.74 -13.65 -13.75
CA ALA A 233 2.18 -13.50 -13.84
C ALA A 233 2.78 -13.32 -12.44
N PHE A 234 3.99 -13.82 -12.28
CA PHE A 234 4.73 -13.68 -11.04
C PHE A 234 6.24 -13.60 -11.31
N THR A 235 6.97 -13.03 -10.35
CA THR A 235 8.43 -12.98 -10.40
C THR A 235 9.03 -13.87 -9.33
N VAL A 236 10.20 -14.42 -9.67
CA VAL A 236 11.04 -15.22 -8.78
C VAL A 236 12.51 -14.80 -8.93
N VAL A 237 13.35 -15.07 -7.96
CA VAL A 237 14.79 -14.94 -8.15
C VAL A 237 15.27 -15.91 -9.24
N GLN A 238 16.28 -15.52 -10.04
CA GLN A 238 16.72 -16.31 -11.18
C GLN A 238 17.10 -17.74 -10.81
N GLY A 239 17.68 -17.94 -9.63
CA GLY A 239 18.02 -19.27 -9.12
C GLY A 239 16.83 -20.23 -8.92
N LEU A 240 15.61 -19.69 -8.76
CA LEU A 240 14.37 -20.46 -8.60
C LEU A 240 13.53 -20.56 -9.88
N LEU A 241 14.01 -20.01 -10.99
CA LEU A 241 13.24 -19.99 -12.24
C LEU A 241 12.95 -21.38 -12.78
N THR A 242 13.94 -22.27 -12.82
CA THR A 242 13.78 -23.62 -13.37
C THR A 242 12.68 -24.44 -12.68
N PRO A 243 12.62 -24.54 -11.34
CA PRO A 243 11.50 -25.20 -10.69
C PRO A 243 10.17 -24.47 -10.91
N ALA A 244 10.14 -23.14 -10.92
CA ALA A 244 8.93 -22.36 -11.17
C ALA A 244 8.36 -22.59 -12.59
N GLU A 245 9.22 -22.59 -13.62
CA GLU A 245 8.89 -22.88 -15.01
C GLU A 245 8.34 -24.30 -15.16
N ALA A 246 9.01 -25.28 -14.56
CA ALA A 246 8.56 -26.69 -14.61
C ALA A 246 7.16 -26.89 -13.99
N VAL A 247 6.87 -26.23 -12.89
CA VAL A 247 5.53 -26.25 -12.25
C VAL A 247 4.51 -25.60 -13.18
N ALA A 248 4.82 -24.42 -13.73
CA ALA A 248 3.92 -23.71 -14.64
C ALA A 248 3.58 -24.55 -15.88
N GLU A 249 4.57 -25.18 -16.50
CA GLU A 249 4.39 -26.06 -17.65
C GLU A 249 3.58 -27.31 -17.30
N ALA A 250 3.81 -27.92 -16.15
CA ALA A 250 3.05 -29.07 -15.68
C ALA A 250 1.57 -28.77 -15.40
N ILE A 251 1.28 -27.56 -14.88
CA ILE A 251 -0.07 -27.14 -14.54
C ILE A 251 -0.83 -26.61 -15.76
N ALA A 252 -0.21 -25.91 -16.68
CA ALA A 252 -0.86 -25.30 -17.83
C ALA A 252 -1.81 -26.24 -18.58
N PRO A 253 -1.48 -27.54 -18.87
CA PRO A 253 -2.41 -28.50 -19.47
C PRO A 253 -3.63 -28.82 -18.62
N VAL A 254 -3.50 -28.76 -17.29
CA VAL A 254 -4.60 -29.08 -16.33
C VAL A 254 -5.55 -27.90 -16.16
N LEU A 255 -5.10 -26.69 -16.46
CA LEU A 255 -5.89 -25.47 -16.38
C LEU A 255 -6.69 -25.18 -17.67
N ARG A 256 -6.68 -26.09 -18.65
CA ARG A 256 -7.40 -25.89 -19.93
C ARG A 256 -8.90 -25.74 -19.72
N SER A 257 -9.51 -24.84 -20.48
CA SER A 257 -10.95 -24.86 -20.75
C SER A 257 -11.25 -25.97 -21.80
N HIS A 258 -12.54 -26.30 -21.99
CA HIS A 258 -12.94 -27.42 -22.83
C HIS A 258 -12.66 -27.25 -24.35
N HIS A 259 -12.12 -26.10 -24.80
CA HIS A 259 -11.78 -25.84 -26.19
C HIS A 259 -10.27 -25.95 -26.46
N PRO A 260 -9.84 -26.70 -27.52
CA PRO A 260 -8.43 -26.87 -27.88
C PRO A 260 -7.71 -25.54 -28.24
N SER A 261 -8.46 -24.50 -28.66
CA SER A 261 -7.93 -23.17 -28.98
C SER A 261 -7.55 -22.34 -27.76
N ASP A 262 -8.01 -22.74 -26.55
CA ASP A 262 -7.85 -22.00 -25.33
C ASP A 262 -6.81 -22.64 -24.39
N ALA A 263 -5.77 -23.22 -24.94
CA ALA A 263 -4.69 -23.79 -24.13
C ALA A 263 -3.96 -22.67 -23.38
N ALA A 264 -3.82 -22.85 -22.06
CA ALA A 264 -2.96 -21.99 -21.27
C ALA A 264 -1.52 -22.06 -21.84
N GLU A 265 -0.88 -20.91 -21.95
CA GLU A 265 0.47 -20.76 -22.49
C GLU A 265 1.39 -20.25 -21.39
N VAL A 266 2.58 -20.83 -21.28
CA VAL A 266 3.60 -20.39 -20.34
C VAL A 266 4.59 -19.49 -21.07
N LEU A 267 4.81 -18.29 -20.53
CA LEU A 267 5.77 -17.33 -21.04
C LEU A 267 6.80 -17.04 -19.93
N VAL A 268 8.08 -17.13 -20.28
CA VAL A 268 9.20 -16.90 -19.36
C VAL A 268 10.06 -15.76 -19.87
N GLN A 269 10.41 -14.84 -19.00
CA GLN A 269 11.35 -13.75 -19.26
C GLN A 269 12.46 -13.78 -18.22
N ARG A 270 13.72 -13.87 -18.67
CA ARG A 270 14.91 -14.01 -17.82
C ARG A 270 15.65 -12.68 -17.64
N ASP A 271 15.60 -11.81 -18.64
CA ASP A 271 16.36 -10.55 -18.69
C ASP A 271 15.50 -9.39 -18.21
N ILE A 272 15.11 -9.44 -16.94
CA ILE A 272 14.31 -8.40 -16.29
C ILE A 272 15.01 -7.83 -15.07
N ALA A 273 14.62 -6.61 -14.69
CA ALA A 273 14.99 -5.99 -13.42
C ALA A 273 13.72 -5.41 -12.75
N LYS A 274 13.65 -5.48 -11.43
CA LYS A 274 12.67 -4.77 -10.62
C LYS A 274 13.29 -3.45 -10.17
N ILE A 275 12.62 -2.33 -10.44
CA ILE A 275 13.00 -1.01 -9.95
C ILE A 275 11.85 -0.42 -9.14
N SER A 276 12.18 0.19 -8.01
CA SER A 276 11.18 0.68 -7.06
C SER A 276 11.53 2.07 -6.55
N ILE A 277 10.51 2.90 -6.35
CA ILE A 277 10.61 4.10 -5.53
C ILE A 277 10.02 3.80 -4.15
N VAL A 278 10.68 4.24 -3.09
CA VAL A 278 10.32 3.95 -1.70
C VAL A 278 10.20 5.25 -0.92
N GLY A 279 9.14 5.39 -0.14
CA GLY A 279 8.94 6.53 0.74
C GLY A 279 7.54 6.58 1.34
N ALA A 280 7.42 6.79 2.64
CA ALA A 280 6.12 6.96 3.30
C ALA A 280 5.39 8.23 2.86
N GLY A 281 6.11 9.21 2.33
CA GLY A 281 5.53 10.45 1.81
C GLY A 281 4.67 10.29 0.54
N MET A 282 4.50 9.08 0.01
CA MET A 282 3.62 8.79 -1.14
C MET A 282 2.15 8.72 -0.76
N ILE A 283 1.85 8.42 0.51
CA ILE A 283 0.49 8.19 1.00
C ILE A 283 -0.39 9.42 0.79
N GLY A 284 -1.54 9.21 0.14
CA GLY A 284 -2.50 10.28 -0.11
C GLY A 284 -1.95 11.44 -0.96
N ARG A 285 -0.89 11.21 -1.72
CA ARG A 285 -0.34 12.15 -2.71
C ARG A 285 -0.57 11.60 -4.13
N PRO A 286 -1.69 11.97 -4.77
CA PRO A 286 -1.91 11.61 -6.17
C PRO A 286 -0.73 12.09 -7.04
N GLY A 287 -0.34 11.27 -8.01
CA GLY A 287 0.65 11.68 -9.01
C GLY A 287 2.07 11.14 -8.79
N ILE A 288 2.44 10.57 -7.65
CA ILE A 288 3.78 10.02 -7.45
C ILE A 288 4.04 8.84 -8.42
N ALA A 289 3.10 7.90 -8.51
CA ALA A 289 3.19 6.81 -9.49
C ALA A 289 3.19 7.35 -10.93
N ALA A 290 2.35 8.35 -11.23
CA ALA A 290 2.34 9.00 -12.55
C ALA A 290 3.69 9.65 -12.88
N THR A 291 4.34 10.30 -11.92
CA THR A 291 5.68 10.86 -12.08
C THR A 291 6.70 9.77 -12.38
N MET A 292 6.68 8.65 -11.63
CA MET A 292 7.56 7.50 -11.92
C MET A 292 7.35 6.98 -13.35
N PHE A 293 6.09 6.75 -13.75
CA PHE A 293 5.78 6.23 -15.08
C PHE A 293 6.18 7.22 -16.18
N LYS A 294 5.96 8.52 -15.97
CA LYS A 294 6.39 9.57 -16.89
C LYS A 294 7.91 9.60 -17.03
N THR A 295 8.63 9.54 -15.92
CA THR A 295 10.11 9.52 -15.92
C THR A 295 10.64 8.32 -16.69
N LEU A 296 10.08 7.12 -16.47
CA LEU A 296 10.47 5.92 -17.22
C LEU A 296 10.13 6.04 -18.71
N ALA A 297 8.97 6.61 -19.05
CA ALA A 297 8.57 6.83 -20.44
C ALA A 297 9.49 7.84 -21.15
N ASP A 298 9.81 8.96 -20.51
CA ASP A 298 10.72 9.99 -21.05
C ASP A 298 12.14 9.40 -21.26
N ALA A 299 12.55 8.47 -20.38
CA ALA A 299 13.77 7.68 -20.52
C ALA A 299 13.67 6.53 -21.55
N ARG A 300 12.53 6.36 -22.24
CA ARG A 300 12.24 5.25 -23.17
C ARG A 300 12.41 3.86 -22.54
N VAL A 301 12.02 3.73 -21.30
CA VAL A 301 11.97 2.45 -20.56
C VAL A 301 10.54 1.93 -20.60
N ASN A 302 10.36 0.71 -21.11
CA ASN A 302 9.05 0.05 -21.11
C ASN A 302 8.80 -0.62 -19.75
N ILE A 303 7.53 -0.63 -19.32
CA ILE A 303 7.10 -1.26 -18.07
C ILE A 303 6.36 -2.55 -18.43
N ASP A 304 6.80 -3.68 -17.85
CA ASP A 304 6.20 -5.00 -18.06
C ASP A 304 5.24 -5.42 -16.96
N MET A 305 5.51 -5.01 -15.71
CA MET A 305 4.63 -5.22 -14.56
C MET A 305 4.68 -4.01 -13.63
N ILE A 306 3.59 -3.78 -12.93
CA ILE A 306 3.48 -2.74 -11.91
C ILE A 306 2.97 -3.39 -10.63
N SER A 307 3.54 -3.00 -9.50
CA SER A 307 3.06 -3.34 -8.16
C SER A 307 3.11 -2.10 -7.29
N THR A 308 2.08 -1.92 -6.48
CA THR A 308 1.92 -0.73 -5.64
C THR A 308 1.61 -1.10 -4.20
N SER A 309 2.22 -0.36 -3.27
CA SER A 309 1.87 -0.33 -1.86
C SER A 309 1.84 1.13 -1.37
N GLU A 310 1.51 1.35 -0.12
CA GLU A 310 1.46 2.70 0.45
C GLU A 310 2.83 3.37 0.52
N VAL A 311 3.90 2.58 0.63
CA VAL A 311 5.27 3.06 0.82
C VAL A 311 6.19 2.72 -0.33
N LYS A 312 5.73 1.97 -1.33
CA LYS A 312 6.58 1.48 -2.44
C LYS A 312 5.79 1.33 -3.73
N VAL A 313 6.34 1.84 -4.82
CA VAL A 313 5.87 1.57 -6.19
C VAL A 313 6.99 0.87 -6.95
N SER A 314 6.70 -0.32 -7.46
CA SER A 314 7.67 -1.17 -8.15
C SER A 314 7.26 -1.38 -9.60
N CYS A 315 8.23 -1.33 -10.51
CA CYS A 315 8.07 -1.68 -11.92
C CYS A 315 9.05 -2.77 -12.30
N VAL A 316 8.59 -3.74 -13.07
CA VAL A 316 9.45 -4.70 -13.77
C VAL A 316 9.74 -4.12 -15.16
N ILE A 317 11.01 -4.07 -15.53
CA ILE A 317 11.53 -3.53 -16.78
C ILE A 317 12.54 -4.49 -17.41
N GLY A 318 12.95 -4.26 -18.64
CA GLY A 318 14.07 -4.99 -19.24
C GLY A 318 15.37 -4.71 -18.48
N ALA A 319 16.18 -5.74 -18.21
CA ALA A 319 17.42 -5.62 -17.45
C ALA A 319 18.41 -4.63 -18.09
N GLN A 320 18.45 -4.57 -19.43
CA GLN A 320 19.29 -3.63 -20.19
C GLN A 320 18.94 -2.15 -19.96
N ASP A 321 17.75 -1.86 -19.44
CA ASP A 321 17.25 -0.51 -19.18
C ASP A 321 17.47 -0.05 -17.73
N CYS A 322 17.95 -0.94 -16.86
CA CYS A 322 18.03 -0.71 -15.41
C CYS A 322 18.83 0.54 -15.06
N ASP A 323 20.06 0.67 -15.55
CA ASP A 323 20.93 1.84 -15.23
C ASP A 323 20.31 3.16 -15.71
N ARG A 324 19.68 3.16 -16.89
CA ARG A 324 19.00 4.32 -17.44
C ARG A 324 17.78 4.71 -16.61
N ALA A 325 17.01 3.71 -16.15
CA ALA A 325 15.86 3.91 -15.28
C ALA A 325 16.27 4.47 -13.93
N ILE A 326 17.32 3.90 -13.30
CA ILE A 326 17.88 4.39 -12.03
C ILE A 326 18.29 5.85 -12.15
N ALA A 327 19.11 6.19 -13.16
CA ALA A 327 19.58 7.56 -13.35
C ALA A 327 18.43 8.55 -13.50
N ALA A 328 17.43 8.22 -14.34
CA ALA A 328 16.27 9.07 -14.57
C ALA A 328 15.41 9.25 -13.31
N LEU A 329 15.17 8.19 -12.53
CA LEU A 329 14.40 8.27 -11.30
C LEU A 329 15.12 9.05 -10.20
N CYS A 330 16.43 8.84 -10.04
CA CYS A 330 17.24 9.60 -9.08
C CYS A 330 17.21 11.11 -9.39
N ASP A 331 17.30 11.48 -10.66
CA ASP A 331 17.21 12.89 -11.09
C ASP A 331 15.80 13.46 -10.85
N SER A 332 14.75 12.75 -11.28
CA SER A 332 13.35 13.19 -11.16
C SER A 332 12.89 13.36 -9.72
N PHE A 333 13.33 12.50 -8.79
CA PHE A 333 12.97 12.55 -7.37
C PHE A 333 14.03 13.21 -6.49
N GLU A 334 15.08 13.80 -7.08
CA GLU A 334 16.20 14.45 -6.37
C GLU A 334 16.86 13.52 -5.33
N ILE A 335 17.11 12.27 -5.71
CA ILE A 335 17.71 11.25 -4.85
C ILE A 335 19.21 11.20 -5.06
N ASN A 336 19.96 11.31 -3.97
CA ASN A 336 21.42 11.19 -4.02
C ASN A 336 21.82 9.71 -4.20
N THR A 337 22.96 9.47 -4.81
CA THR A 337 23.51 8.11 -5.01
C THR A 337 23.72 7.34 -3.70
N SER A 338 23.87 8.03 -2.56
CA SER A 338 23.96 7.40 -1.23
C SER A 338 22.63 6.77 -0.74
N THR A 339 21.51 7.10 -1.37
CA THR A 339 20.19 6.53 -1.09
C THR A 339 19.77 5.50 -2.14
N LEU A 340 20.64 5.19 -3.09
CA LEU A 340 20.46 4.10 -4.04
C LEU A 340 20.78 2.78 -3.34
N GLN A 341 19.83 1.86 -3.34
CA GLN A 341 19.99 0.58 -2.67
C GLN A 341 19.71 -0.54 -3.67
N GLN A 342 20.62 -1.52 -3.72
CA GLN A 342 20.25 -2.82 -4.26
C GLN A 342 19.29 -3.46 -3.27
N SER A 343 18.13 -3.93 -3.76
CA SER A 343 17.13 -4.60 -2.90
C SER A 343 17.81 -5.83 -2.31
N LEU A 344 18.34 -5.68 -1.11
CA LEU A 344 18.89 -6.80 -0.37
C LEU A 344 17.72 -7.53 0.27
N THR A 345 17.80 -8.85 0.30
CA THR A 345 16.93 -9.65 1.18
C THR A 345 16.95 -9.02 2.57
N HIS A 346 15.80 -8.58 3.04
CA HIS A 346 15.68 -7.95 4.35
C HIS A 346 16.32 -8.85 5.41
N PRO A 347 16.94 -8.27 6.46
CA PRO A 347 17.44 -9.10 7.55
C PRO A 347 16.28 -9.97 8.06
N PRO A 348 16.54 -11.24 8.37
CA PRO A 348 15.50 -12.15 8.78
C PRO A 348 14.74 -11.54 9.96
N ILE A 349 13.42 -11.37 9.79
CA ILE A 349 12.53 -10.97 10.89
C ILE A 349 12.68 -12.04 11.98
N PRO A 350 12.73 -11.66 13.27
CA PRO A 350 12.81 -12.64 14.33
C PRO A 350 11.79 -13.75 14.12
N ALA A 351 12.25 -15.00 14.11
CA ALA A 351 11.44 -16.19 13.82
C ALA A 351 10.23 -16.38 14.77
N GLU A 352 10.11 -15.56 15.79
CA GLU A 352 9.05 -15.58 16.80
C GLU A 352 7.77 -14.84 16.35
N LEU A 353 7.83 -14.00 15.30
CA LEU A 353 6.67 -13.23 14.84
C LEU A 353 5.96 -13.96 13.68
N PRO A 354 4.61 -14.05 13.71
CA PRO A 354 3.88 -14.66 12.60
C PRO A 354 4.10 -13.84 11.30
N PRO A 355 4.28 -14.51 10.15
CA PRO A 355 4.57 -13.84 8.89
C PRO A 355 3.43 -12.93 8.43
N VAL A 356 2.19 -13.24 8.78
CA VAL A 356 1.00 -12.40 8.56
C VAL A 356 0.57 -11.81 9.90
N ARG A 357 0.44 -10.50 9.95
CA ARG A 357 0.09 -9.74 11.17
C ARG A 357 -1.39 -9.45 11.24
N GLY A 358 -1.99 -9.13 10.11
CA GLY A 358 -3.40 -8.75 10.07
C GLY A 358 -4.04 -8.97 8.71
N VAL A 359 -5.36 -8.92 8.72
CA VAL A 359 -6.22 -9.00 7.54
C VAL A 359 -7.15 -7.80 7.54
N ALA A 360 -7.25 -7.11 6.42
CA ALA A 360 -8.13 -5.95 6.26
C ALA A 360 -9.12 -6.15 5.12
N LEU A 361 -10.31 -5.57 5.28
CA LEU A 361 -11.37 -5.54 4.28
C LEU A 361 -11.69 -4.09 3.91
N ASP A 362 -11.49 -3.73 2.65
CA ASP A 362 -11.93 -2.46 2.10
C ASP A 362 -13.11 -2.67 1.13
N ARG A 363 -14.25 -2.07 1.45
CA ARG A 363 -15.51 -2.11 0.69
C ARG A 363 -15.81 -0.80 -0.01
N SER A 364 -14.91 0.15 0.05
CA SER A 364 -15.06 1.50 -0.51
C SER A 364 -14.38 1.67 -1.86
N GLN A 365 -13.90 0.58 -2.45
CA GLN A 365 -13.22 0.57 -3.74
C GLN A 365 -14.15 0.23 -4.90
N ALA A 366 -13.78 0.71 -6.08
CA ALA A 366 -14.31 0.26 -7.36
C ALA A 366 -13.15 -0.12 -8.29
N GLN A 367 -13.36 -1.11 -9.13
CA GLN A 367 -12.42 -1.50 -10.17
C GLN A 367 -12.67 -0.66 -11.41
N LEU A 368 -11.61 -0.10 -11.96
CA LEU A 368 -11.58 0.64 -13.22
C LEU A 368 -10.67 -0.10 -14.19
N ALA A 369 -11.20 -0.53 -15.32
CA ALA A 369 -10.44 -1.22 -16.35
C ALA A 369 -10.42 -0.39 -17.64
N ILE A 370 -9.23 -0.07 -18.12
CA ILE A 370 -8.98 0.60 -19.39
C ILE A 370 -8.48 -0.47 -20.36
N ARG A 371 -9.24 -0.74 -21.42
CA ARG A 371 -8.98 -1.81 -22.37
C ARG A 371 -8.46 -1.28 -23.68
N HIS A 372 -7.68 -2.13 -24.36
CA HIS A 372 -7.15 -1.88 -25.70
C HIS A 372 -6.28 -0.63 -25.78
N ILE A 373 -5.48 -0.40 -24.75
CA ILE A 373 -4.50 0.68 -24.70
C ILE A 373 -3.38 0.37 -25.72
N PRO A 374 -3.04 1.29 -26.63
CA PRO A 374 -1.89 1.12 -27.52
C PRO A 374 -0.60 0.79 -26.72
N ASP A 375 0.07 -0.31 -27.07
CA ASP A 375 1.25 -0.80 -26.33
C ASP A 375 2.51 -0.05 -26.76
N HIS A 376 2.69 1.14 -26.24
CA HIS A 376 3.92 1.93 -26.40
C HIS A 376 4.26 2.71 -25.12
N PRO A 377 5.54 3.02 -24.90
CA PRO A 377 5.98 3.78 -23.74
C PRO A 377 5.21 5.10 -23.58
N GLY A 378 4.82 5.42 -22.35
CA GLY A 378 4.10 6.66 -22.01
C GLY A 378 2.58 6.54 -21.82
N MET A 379 1.97 5.43 -22.23
CA MET A 379 0.50 5.30 -22.08
C MET A 379 0.07 5.22 -20.62
N ALA A 380 0.75 4.43 -19.79
CA ALA A 380 0.52 4.40 -18.34
C ALA A 380 0.73 5.79 -17.72
N ALA A 381 1.82 6.47 -18.09
CA ALA A 381 2.10 7.83 -17.63
C ALA A 381 0.96 8.80 -17.95
N HIS A 382 0.43 8.75 -19.16
CA HIS A 382 -0.67 9.62 -19.60
C HIS A 382 -1.96 9.34 -18.80
N ILE A 383 -2.36 8.06 -18.69
CA ILE A 383 -3.55 7.62 -17.94
C ILE A 383 -3.47 8.13 -16.49
N PHE A 384 -2.38 7.80 -15.79
CA PHE A 384 -2.25 8.13 -14.37
C PHE A 384 -2.00 9.63 -14.12
N SER A 385 -1.43 10.37 -15.09
CA SER A 385 -1.33 11.83 -15.01
C SER A 385 -2.69 12.51 -15.09
N LEU A 386 -3.61 12.02 -15.93
CA LEU A 386 -4.98 12.53 -16.00
C LEU A 386 -5.73 12.30 -14.69
N LEU A 387 -5.62 11.11 -14.09
CA LEU A 387 -6.24 10.80 -12.80
C LEU A 387 -5.65 11.67 -11.68
N ALA A 388 -4.32 11.86 -11.69
CA ALA A 388 -3.63 12.68 -10.70
C ALA A 388 -4.02 14.17 -10.79
N ALA A 389 -4.21 14.71 -12.00
CA ALA A 389 -4.64 16.10 -12.20
C ALA A 389 -6.01 16.38 -11.54
N GLU A 390 -6.87 15.38 -11.47
CA GLU A 390 -8.16 15.43 -10.78
C GLU A 390 -8.07 15.01 -9.30
N SER A 391 -6.85 14.84 -8.76
CA SER A 391 -6.63 14.38 -7.39
C SER A 391 -7.27 13.02 -7.08
N ILE A 392 -7.38 12.14 -8.08
CA ILE A 392 -7.89 10.78 -7.93
C ILE A 392 -6.73 9.87 -7.52
N SER A 393 -6.85 9.27 -6.34
CA SER A 393 -5.88 8.30 -5.84
C SER A 393 -6.17 6.92 -6.43
N VAL A 394 -5.11 6.23 -6.82
CA VAL A 394 -5.17 4.87 -7.38
C VAL A 394 -4.41 3.94 -6.44
N ASP A 395 -5.00 2.79 -6.12
CA ASP A 395 -4.38 1.83 -5.21
C ASP A 395 -3.73 0.67 -5.97
N MET A 396 -4.47 -0.37 -6.32
CA MET A 396 -3.92 -1.48 -7.09
C MET A 396 -3.79 -1.09 -8.56
N ILE A 397 -2.63 -1.31 -9.17
CA ILE A 397 -2.41 -1.12 -10.61
C ILE A 397 -1.93 -2.42 -11.21
N ILE A 398 -2.64 -2.92 -12.22
CA ILE A 398 -2.31 -4.17 -12.92
C ILE A 398 -2.33 -3.92 -14.42
N GLN A 399 -1.26 -4.32 -15.10
CA GLN A 399 -1.16 -4.34 -16.56
C GLN A 399 -1.28 -5.76 -17.07
N SER A 400 -2.08 -5.99 -18.11
CA SER A 400 -2.23 -7.32 -18.73
C SER A 400 -0.90 -7.79 -19.33
N GLN A 401 -0.63 -9.09 -19.23
CA GLN A 401 0.57 -9.68 -19.81
C GLN A 401 0.42 -9.95 -21.30
N ARG A 402 -0.82 -10.10 -21.75
CA ARG A 402 -1.13 -10.40 -23.14
C ARG A 402 -1.17 -9.13 -23.97
N CYS A 403 -0.33 -9.07 -25.00
CA CYS A 403 -0.43 -8.10 -26.06
C CYS A 403 -1.40 -8.63 -27.14
N ARG A 404 -2.40 -7.82 -27.50
CA ARG A 404 -3.35 -8.12 -28.58
C ARG A 404 -3.12 -7.20 -29.74
N ILE A 405 -3.33 -7.70 -30.95
CA ILE A 405 -3.27 -6.86 -32.14
C ILE A 405 -4.70 -6.53 -32.55
N ILE A 406 -5.08 -5.26 -32.41
CA ILE A 406 -6.36 -4.72 -32.86
C ILE A 406 -6.09 -3.72 -33.98
N ASN A 407 -6.67 -3.95 -35.15
CA ASN A 407 -6.47 -3.10 -36.33
C ASN A 407 -4.98 -2.78 -36.60
N HIS A 408 -4.12 -3.82 -36.55
CA HIS A 408 -2.66 -3.74 -36.71
C HIS A 408 -1.91 -2.99 -35.58
N THR A 409 -2.58 -2.58 -34.53
CA THR A 409 -1.97 -1.91 -33.36
C THR A 409 -1.84 -2.91 -32.21
N PRO A 410 -0.65 -3.14 -31.65
CA PRO A 410 -0.50 -3.89 -30.43
C PRO A 410 -1.15 -3.14 -29.26
N THR A 411 -1.93 -3.85 -28.46
CA THR A 411 -2.67 -3.24 -27.33
C THR A 411 -2.55 -4.09 -26.08
N ARG A 412 -2.63 -3.43 -24.92
CA ARG A 412 -2.72 -4.06 -23.60
C ARG A 412 -3.86 -3.43 -22.79
N ASP A 413 -4.20 -4.07 -21.69
CA ASP A 413 -5.20 -3.53 -20.75
C ASP A 413 -4.51 -3.11 -19.44
N ILE A 414 -5.03 -2.06 -18.81
CA ILE A 414 -4.64 -1.66 -17.46
C ILE A 414 -5.90 -1.64 -16.59
N ALA A 415 -5.84 -2.31 -15.45
CA ALA A 415 -6.84 -2.18 -14.40
C ALA A 415 -6.24 -1.53 -13.17
N CYS A 416 -7.08 -0.81 -12.45
CA CYS A 416 -6.73 -0.28 -11.14
C CYS A 416 -7.95 -0.24 -10.23
N THR A 417 -7.73 -0.05 -8.93
CA THR A 417 -8.80 0.28 -8.00
C THR A 417 -8.71 1.76 -7.64
N VAL A 418 -9.88 2.37 -7.52
CA VAL A 418 -10.06 3.75 -7.08
C VAL A 418 -11.15 3.79 -6.01
N ALA A 419 -11.21 4.87 -5.23
CA ALA A 419 -12.34 5.03 -4.32
C ALA A 419 -13.67 5.01 -5.09
N ALA A 420 -14.66 4.29 -4.60
CA ALA A 420 -15.97 4.17 -5.25
C ALA A 420 -16.63 5.55 -5.50
N ALA A 421 -16.36 6.52 -4.61
CA ALA A 421 -16.84 7.90 -4.77
C ALA A 421 -16.21 8.65 -5.96
N ASP A 422 -15.04 8.22 -6.43
CA ASP A 422 -14.27 8.89 -7.49
C ASP A 422 -14.42 8.20 -8.85
N VAL A 423 -15.04 7.02 -8.91
CA VAL A 423 -15.02 6.17 -10.12
C VAL A 423 -15.66 6.83 -11.35
N GLU A 424 -16.77 7.53 -11.19
CA GLU A 424 -17.44 8.23 -12.31
C GLU A 424 -16.63 9.44 -12.79
N ARG A 425 -15.96 10.12 -11.85
CA ARG A 425 -15.04 11.22 -12.20
C ARG A 425 -13.82 10.68 -12.94
N ALA A 426 -13.26 9.55 -12.47
CA ALA A 426 -12.17 8.87 -13.16
C ALA A 426 -12.55 8.47 -14.59
N ARG A 427 -13.73 7.90 -14.78
CA ARG A 427 -14.26 7.57 -16.12
C ARG A 427 -14.38 8.80 -16.99
N ALA A 428 -14.98 9.88 -16.49
CA ALA A 428 -15.21 11.10 -17.25
C ALA A 428 -13.90 11.73 -17.75
N VAL A 429 -12.83 11.67 -16.94
CA VAL A 429 -11.51 12.19 -17.28
C VAL A 429 -10.79 11.33 -18.33
N LEU A 430 -10.97 10.01 -18.29
CA LEU A 430 -10.30 9.08 -19.20
C LEU A 430 -11.01 8.93 -20.56
N MET A 431 -12.33 9.04 -20.60
CA MET A 431 -13.13 8.82 -21.81
C MET A 431 -12.68 9.66 -23.02
N PRO A 432 -12.35 10.97 -22.92
CA PRO A 432 -11.89 11.75 -24.06
C PRO A 432 -10.65 11.18 -24.74
N MET A 433 -9.71 10.66 -23.95
CA MET A 433 -8.50 10.03 -24.46
C MET A 433 -8.80 8.64 -25.04
N VAL A 434 -9.52 7.81 -24.29
CA VAL A 434 -9.81 6.41 -24.65
C VAL A 434 -10.65 6.33 -25.94
N SER A 435 -11.56 7.27 -26.13
CA SER A 435 -12.39 7.34 -27.36
C SER A 435 -11.60 7.69 -28.64
N THR A 436 -10.34 8.11 -28.53
CA THR A 436 -9.45 8.29 -29.69
C THR A 436 -8.81 6.98 -30.18
N TRP A 437 -8.92 5.90 -29.43
CA TRP A 437 -8.36 4.60 -29.78
C TRP A 437 -9.41 3.74 -30.49
N ASP A 438 -8.99 2.94 -31.47
CA ASP A 438 -9.89 2.17 -32.35
C ASP A 438 -10.88 1.24 -31.62
N ALA A 439 -10.55 0.78 -30.43
CA ALA A 439 -11.40 -0.12 -29.64
C ALA A 439 -11.31 0.18 -28.15
N GLY A 440 -10.87 1.41 -27.80
CA GLY A 440 -10.68 1.81 -26.41
C GLY A 440 -11.99 1.74 -25.61
N GLU A 441 -11.91 1.17 -24.42
CA GLU A 441 -13.04 1.03 -23.50
C GLU A 441 -12.62 1.36 -22.08
N VAL A 442 -13.51 2.00 -21.32
CA VAL A 442 -13.40 2.17 -19.86
C VAL A 442 -14.54 1.39 -19.20
N ALA A 443 -14.22 0.27 -18.61
CA ALA A 443 -15.15 -0.57 -17.86
C ALA A 443 -15.04 -0.32 -16.36
N ILE A 444 -16.16 -0.34 -15.65
CA ILE A 444 -16.26 -0.12 -14.21
C ILE A 444 -16.96 -1.32 -13.58
N ASP A 445 -16.42 -1.77 -12.44
CA ASP A 445 -17.08 -2.73 -11.57
C ASP A 445 -17.10 -2.15 -10.13
N THR A 446 -18.28 -1.81 -9.65
CA THR A 446 -18.52 -1.29 -8.29
C THR A 446 -18.91 -2.39 -7.31
N ASP A 447 -19.20 -3.62 -7.80
CA ASP A 447 -19.55 -4.77 -6.96
C ASP A 447 -18.29 -5.55 -6.57
N VAL A 448 -17.40 -4.86 -5.87
CA VAL A 448 -16.10 -5.42 -5.45
C VAL A 448 -15.81 -5.12 -3.99
N ALA A 449 -15.04 -6.01 -3.38
CA ALA A 449 -14.42 -5.81 -2.08
C ALA A 449 -12.95 -6.25 -2.17
N LYS A 450 -12.05 -5.48 -1.57
CA LYS A 450 -10.63 -5.80 -1.50
C LYS A 450 -10.31 -6.39 -0.14
N VAL A 451 -9.81 -7.62 -0.10
CA VAL A 451 -9.32 -8.28 1.11
C VAL A 451 -7.80 -8.39 1.01
N SER A 452 -7.11 -7.95 2.06
CA SER A 452 -5.65 -7.89 2.06
C SER A 452 -5.08 -8.50 3.33
N ILE A 453 -4.02 -9.29 3.18
CA ILE A 453 -3.15 -9.69 4.29
C ILE A 453 -1.94 -8.76 4.33
N VAL A 454 -1.51 -8.43 5.54
CA VAL A 454 -0.36 -7.56 5.78
C VAL A 454 0.58 -8.23 6.78
N GLY A 455 1.88 -8.19 6.49
CA GLY A 455 2.92 -8.66 7.38
C GLY A 455 4.30 -8.60 6.75
N ALA A 456 5.25 -7.98 7.44
CA ALA A 456 6.64 -7.86 6.98
C ALA A 456 7.36 -9.22 6.90
N GLY A 457 6.85 -10.25 7.60
CA GLY A 457 7.39 -11.61 7.58
C GLY A 457 6.97 -12.46 6.39
N MET A 458 6.25 -11.92 5.41
CA MET A 458 5.80 -12.70 4.24
C MET A 458 6.92 -12.98 3.25
N GLN A 459 7.85 -12.04 3.10
CA GLN A 459 9.01 -12.19 2.22
C GLN A 459 9.93 -13.31 2.71
N GLY A 460 10.39 -14.16 1.79
CA GLY A 460 11.23 -15.32 2.12
C GLY A 460 10.46 -16.49 2.77
N HIS A 461 9.13 -16.43 2.81
CA HIS A 461 8.27 -17.51 3.33
C HIS A 461 7.38 -18.08 2.22
N PRO A 462 7.84 -19.10 1.47
CA PRO A 462 7.05 -19.76 0.44
C PRO A 462 5.69 -20.24 0.98
N GLY A 463 4.64 -20.08 0.17
CA GLY A 463 3.32 -20.61 0.50
C GLY A 463 2.33 -19.64 1.16
N ILE A 464 2.72 -18.44 1.57
CA ILE A 464 1.79 -17.47 2.18
C ILE A 464 0.67 -17.12 1.19
N ALA A 465 1.02 -16.76 -0.05
CA ALA A 465 0.03 -16.48 -1.10
C ALA A 465 -0.86 -17.70 -1.38
N ALA A 466 -0.25 -18.88 -1.49
CA ALA A 466 -0.98 -20.14 -1.69
C ALA A 466 -2.02 -20.41 -0.59
N LYS A 467 -1.65 -20.16 0.68
CA LYS A 467 -2.53 -20.32 1.84
C LYS A 467 -3.73 -19.38 1.78
N MET A 468 -3.51 -18.11 1.40
CA MET A 468 -4.60 -17.13 1.18
C MET A 468 -5.52 -17.55 0.05
N PHE A 469 -4.96 -17.92 -1.11
CA PHE A 469 -5.75 -18.31 -2.27
C PHE A 469 -6.52 -19.61 -2.03
N ALA A 470 -5.95 -20.57 -1.30
CA ALA A 470 -6.64 -21.79 -0.90
C ALA A 470 -7.83 -21.51 0.03
N ALA A 471 -7.69 -20.56 0.98
CA ALA A 471 -8.80 -20.16 1.85
C ALA A 471 -10.00 -19.61 1.03
N LEU A 472 -9.72 -18.77 0.04
CA LEU A 472 -10.77 -18.23 -0.86
C LEU A 472 -11.36 -19.34 -1.75
N ALA A 473 -10.53 -20.21 -2.30
CA ALA A 473 -10.95 -21.31 -3.15
C ALA A 473 -11.84 -22.32 -2.43
N ASN A 474 -11.55 -22.64 -1.17
CA ASN A 474 -12.36 -23.54 -0.35
C ASN A 474 -13.77 -22.99 -0.11
N GLN A 475 -13.94 -21.68 -0.12
CA GLN A 475 -15.23 -21.01 -0.06
C GLN A 475 -15.88 -20.80 -1.44
N GLN A 476 -15.23 -21.27 -2.52
CA GLN A 476 -15.64 -21.07 -3.91
C GLN A 476 -15.69 -19.58 -4.32
N PHE A 477 -14.94 -18.71 -3.66
CA PHE A 477 -14.84 -17.29 -4.03
C PHE A 477 -13.90 -17.12 -5.22
N ASN A 478 -14.36 -16.38 -6.22
CA ASN A 478 -13.55 -16.06 -7.39
C ASN A 478 -12.71 -14.80 -7.13
N ILE A 479 -11.45 -14.85 -7.52
CA ILE A 479 -10.54 -13.72 -7.39
C ILE A 479 -10.54 -12.93 -8.70
N LYS A 480 -11.06 -11.69 -8.67
CA LYS A 480 -11.12 -10.80 -9.82
C LYS A 480 -9.75 -10.16 -10.13
N MET A 481 -9.01 -9.78 -9.11
CA MET A 481 -7.67 -9.19 -9.22
C MET A 481 -6.77 -9.68 -8.10
N ILE A 482 -5.48 -9.84 -8.40
CA ILE A 482 -4.42 -10.07 -7.39
C ILE A 482 -3.33 -9.02 -7.60
N ALA A 483 -2.91 -8.39 -6.53
CA ALA A 483 -1.69 -7.60 -6.49
C ALA A 483 -0.94 -7.89 -5.19
N THR A 484 0.37 -8.03 -5.29
CA THR A 484 1.23 -8.26 -4.13
C THR A 484 2.31 -7.20 -4.05
N SER A 485 2.75 -6.94 -2.84
CA SER A 485 3.99 -6.23 -2.54
C SER A 485 4.78 -7.04 -1.51
N GLU A 486 5.93 -6.55 -1.08
CA GLU A 486 6.78 -7.26 -0.12
C GLU A 486 6.08 -7.56 1.21
N ILE A 487 5.16 -6.70 1.64
CA ILE A 487 4.47 -6.80 2.94
C ILE A 487 2.94 -6.87 2.84
N LYS A 488 2.39 -6.98 1.62
CA LYS A 488 0.94 -7.01 1.39
C LYS A 488 0.57 -7.94 0.23
N ILE A 489 -0.46 -8.74 0.41
CA ILE A 489 -1.15 -9.47 -0.67
C ILE A 489 -2.61 -9.05 -0.65
N SER A 490 -3.09 -8.53 -1.77
CA SER A 490 -4.47 -8.07 -1.95
C SER A 490 -5.20 -8.88 -2.99
N CYS A 491 -6.41 -9.30 -2.67
CA CYS A 491 -7.34 -9.95 -3.59
C CYS A 491 -8.62 -9.12 -3.68
N VAL A 492 -9.10 -8.91 -4.89
CA VAL A 492 -10.42 -8.34 -5.16
C VAL A 492 -11.39 -9.49 -5.41
N VAL A 493 -12.48 -9.52 -4.64
CA VAL A 493 -13.58 -10.49 -4.72
C VAL A 493 -14.91 -9.76 -4.94
N ALA A 494 -16.02 -10.48 -5.12
CA ALA A 494 -17.33 -9.84 -5.16
C ALA A 494 -17.67 -9.18 -3.82
N ALA A 495 -18.34 -8.03 -3.83
CA ALA A 495 -18.64 -7.26 -2.62
C ALA A 495 -19.42 -8.07 -1.56
N ALA A 496 -20.35 -8.94 -2.02
CA ALA A 496 -21.13 -9.82 -1.16
C ALA A 496 -20.29 -10.88 -0.42
N GLU A 497 -19.14 -11.26 -0.99
CA GLU A 497 -18.22 -12.27 -0.46
C GLU A 497 -17.20 -11.70 0.53
N GLY A 498 -17.01 -10.38 0.56
CA GLY A 498 -15.90 -9.72 1.26
C GLY A 498 -15.78 -10.10 2.75
N VAL A 499 -16.88 -10.11 3.50
CA VAL A 499 -16.85 -10.45 4.94
C VAL A 499 -16.54 -11.94 5.16
N ALA A 500 -17.10 -12.81 4.34
CA ALA A 500 -16.82 -14.25 4.42
C ALA A 500 -15.36 -14.55 4.03
N ALA A 501 -14.84 -13.87 3.02
CA ALA A 501 -13.44 -13.94 2.61
C ALA A 501 -12.49 -13.48 3.74
N LEU A 502 -12.82 -12.35 4.39
CA LEU A 502 -12.07 -11.85 5.56
C LEU A 502 -11.99 -12.92 6.66
N ASN A 503 -13.15 -13.52 7.04
CA ASN A 503 -13.21 -14.55 8.07
C ASN A 503 -12.38 -15.79 7.70
N ALA A 504 -12.53 -16.30 6.48
CA ALA A 504 -11.81 -17.49 6.02
C ALA A 504 -10.29 -17.27 6.01
N ILE A 505 -9.82 -16.09 5.58
CA ILE A 505 -8.40 -15.74 5.59
C ILE A 505 -7.90 -15.56 7.02
N HIS A 506 -8.65 -14.86 7.88
CA HIS A 506 -8.27 -14.65 9.28
C HIS A 506 -8.13 -15.98 10.04
N GLU A 507 -9.04 -16.93 9.80
CA GLU A 507 -9.01 -18.26 10.39
C GLU A 507 -7.79 -19.07 9.93
N VAL A 508 -7.53 -19.12 8.62
CA VAL A 508 -6.43 -19.94 8.07
C VAL A 508 -5.05 -19.45 8.51
N PHE A 509 -4.89 -18.14 8.82
CA PHE A 509 -3.65 -17.59 9.36
C PHE A 509 -3.59 -17.61 10.91
N GLU A 510 -4.58 -18.23 11.59
CA GLU A 510 -4.61 -18.40 13.05
C GLU A 510 -4.48 -17.06 13.81
N LEU A 511 -5.16 -16.02 13.30
CA LEU A 511 -5.08 -14.68 13.86
C LEU A 511 -6.10 -14.41 14.98
N SER A 512 -6.90 -15.42 15.35
CA SER A 512 -7.91 -15.34 16.40
C SER A 512 -7.31 -15.40 17.81
N SER A 513 -8.01 -14.78 18.75
CA SER A 513 -7.82 -14.93 20.18
C SER A 513 -8.89 -15.85 20.77
N THR A 514 -8.59 -16.50 21.88
CA THR A 514 -9.58 -17.22 22.69
C THR A 514 -10.53 -16.27 23.44
N THR A 515 -10.10 -15.02 23.63
CA THR A 515 -10.87 -13.98 24.33
C THR A 515 -11.54 -13.06 23.29
N ARG A 516 -12.83 -12.82 23.42
CA ARG A 516 -13.55 -11.81 22.63
C ARG A 516 -13.21 -10.42 23.15
N ILE A 517 -12.96 -9.50 22.24
CA ILE A 517 -12.78 -8.09 22.56
C ILE A 517 -14.13 -7.40 22.35
N GLU A 518 -14.70 -6.84 23.41
CA GLU A 518 -15.86 -5.98 23.34
C GLU A 518 -15.41 -4.56 22.97
N VAL A 519 -15.84 -4.09 21.82
CA VAL A 519 -15.66 -2.71 21.40
C VAL A 519 -16.94 -1.96 21.73
N PRO A 520 -16.89 -0.82 22.42
CA PRO A 520 -18.05 0.04 22.64
C PRO A 520 -18.73 0.39 21.31
N ALA A 521 -20.06 0.36 21.27
CA ALA A 521 -20.87 0.60 20.07
C ALA A 521 -20.79 2.06 19.61
#